data_81a4cfba079790a1d8624896c266675c
#
_entry.id   81a4cfba079790a1d8624896c266675c
#
_cell.length_a   1.000
_cell.length_b   1.000
_cell.length_c   1.000
_cell.angle_alpha   90.00
_cell.angle_beta   90.00
_cell.angle_gamma   90.00
#
_symmetry.space_group_name_H-M   'P 1'
#
loop_
_entity.id
_entity.type
_entity.pdbx_description
1 polymer ?
#
loop_
_entity_poly.entity_id
_entity_poly.type
_entity_poly.pdbx_seq_one_letter_code
_entity_poly.pdbx_strand_id
1 'polypeptide(L)'
;PLVAAGGWTDVASGVEQVTALAQNLTAAIEDEETEGRIVVVVENLNEYLQGPADKPLVDLIKAVKKSSHTLVADADTAAWGPTWPLLAEVKSARRGLLLQPDASEGEILLKTGLPRVQRSELPPGRGFFVARGKFVRVQLPLVLR
;
A
#
# COMPACT_ATOMS: atom_id res chain seq x y z
N PRO A 1 -3.58 10.05 11.15
CA PRO A 1 -2.33 9.89 10.41
C PRO A 1 -1.32 9.08 11.19
N LEU A 2 -0.64 8.15 10.52
CA LEU A 2 0.38 7.26 11.12
C LEU A 2 1.57 8.06 11.69
N VAL A 3 1.86 9.21 11.13
CA VAL A 3 2.91 10.13 11.63
C VAL A 3 2.76 10.43 13.13
N ALA A 4 1.54 10.58 13.60
CA ALA A 4 1.25 10.84 15.01
C ALA A 4 1.54 9.64 15.94
N ALA A 5 1.69 8.44 15.40
CA ALA A 5 2.00 7.25 16.19
C ALA A 5 3.45 7.20 16.67
N GLY A 6 4.35 7.97 16.07
CA GLY A 6 5.77 8.01 16.39
C GLY A 6 6.54 6.75 15.97
N GLY A 7 7.83 6.74 16.23
CA GLY A 7 8.68 5.57 15.92
C GLY A 7 9.19 5.50 14.47
N TRP A 8 8.97 6.53 13.66
CA TRP A 8 9.47 6.64 12.30
C TRP A 8 10.89 7.21 12.29
N THR A 9 11.76 6.66 11.43
CA THR A 9 13.11 7.20 11.20
C THR A 9 13.03 8.49 10.39
N ASP A 10 12.24 8.45 9.32
CA ASP A 10 12.02 9.58 8.43
C ASP A 10 10.53 9.75 8.14
N VAL A 11 10.09 10.97 7.99
CA VAL A 11 8.71 11.33 7.67
C VAL A 11 8.70 12.43 6.61
N ALA A 12 7.85 12.28 5.61
CA ALA A 12 7.63 13.29 4.57
C ALA A 12 6.14 13.60 4.46
N SER A 13 5.81 14.86 4.25
CA SER A 13 4.44 15.33 4.02
C SER A 13 4.42 16.34 2.88
N GLY A 14 3.46 16.19 1.98
CA GLY A 14 3.35 17.00 0.76
C GLY A 14 4.27 16.50 -0.35
N VAL A 15 3.95 16.94 -1.57
CA VAL A 15 4.52 16.40 -2.80
C VAL A 15 6.04 16.53 -2.88
N GLU A 16 6.59 17.67 -2.49
CA GLU A 16 8.04 17.92 -2.58
C GLU A 16 8.85 17.02 -1.64
N GLN A 17 8.44 16.93 -0.37
CA GLN A 17 9.13 16.10 0.62
C GLN A 17 9.00 14.60 0.28
N VAL A 18 7.82 14.16 -0.17
CA VAL A 18 7.59 12.78 -0.59
C VAL A 18 8.43 12.44 -1.81
N THR A 19 8.54 13.35 -2.78
CA THR A 19 9.42 13.18 -3.94
C THR A 19 10.87 12.98 -3.52
N ALA A 20 11.39 13.86 -2.68
CA ALA A 20 12.78 13.79 -2.20
C ALA A 20 13.04 12.52 -1.37
N LEU A 21 12.14 12.18 -0.44
CA LEU A 21 12.29 10.98 0.39
C LEU A 21 12.21 9.70 -0.47
N ALA A 22 11.31 9.63 -1.45
CA ALA A 22 11.20 8.50 -2.34
C ALA A 22 12.48 8.28 -3.15
N GLN A 23 13.11 9.35 -3.66
CA GLN A 23 14.38 9.27 -4.36
C GLN A 23 15.52 8.80 -3.45
N ASN A 24 15.61 9.34 -2.24
CA ASN A 24 16.63 8.94 -1.27
C ASN A 24 16.48 7.47 -0.85
N LEU A 25 15.24 7.03 -0.59
CA LEU A 25 14.97 5.64 -0.23
C LEU A 25 15.24 4.68 -1.40
N THR A 26 14.96 5.09 -2.64
CA THR A 26 15.29 4.28 -3.82
C THR A 26 16.80 4.05 -3.89
N ALA A 27 17.60 5.11 -3.75
CA ALA A 27 19.05 5.01 -3.74
C ALA A 27 19.57 4.11 -2.61
N ALA A 28 19.02 4.27 -1.39
CA ALA A 28 19.40 3.45 -0.24
C ALA A 28 19.01 1.97 -0.40
N ILE A 29 17.89 1.67 -1.07
CA ILE A 29 17.43 0.29 -1.32
C ILE A 29 18.26 -0.38 -2.43
N GLU A 30 18.73 0.38 -3.40
CA GLU A 30 19.59 -0.10 -4.49
C GLU A 30 21.06 -0.24 -4.07
N ASP A 31 21.45 0.35 -2.95
CA ASP A 31 22.79 0.22 -2.37
C ASP A 31 22.92 -1.13 -1.63
N GLU A 32 23.78 -2.01 -2.13
CA GLU A 32 24.03 -3.32 -1.54
C GLU A 32 24.69 -3.26 -0.16
N GLU A 33 25.27 -2.11 0.23
CA GLU A 33 25.90 -1.90 1.54
C GLU A 33 24.88 -1.48 2.62
N THR A 34 23.62 -1.21 2.25
CA THR A 34 22.58 -0.83 3.20
C THR A 34 22.24 -1.98 4.13
N GLU A 35 22.63 -1.87 5.39
CA GLU A 35 22.30 -2.84 6.43
C GLU A 35 20.86 -2.66 6.94
N GLY A 36 20.25 -3.79 7.29
CA GLY A 36 18.95 -3.80 7.93
C GLY A 36 17.77 -3.88 6.94
N ARG A 37 16.57 -3.76 7.49
CA ARG A 37 15.32 -3.86 6.72
C ARG A 37 14.58 -2.52 6.74
N ILE A 38 14.37 -1.95 5.58
CA ILE A 38 13.57 -0.74 5.41
C ILE A 38 12.10 -1.13 5.26
N VAL A 39 11.22 -0.48 6.00
CA VAL A 39 9.78 -0.54 5.84
C VAL A 39 9.27 0.84 5.47
N VAL A 40 8.68 0.94 4.30
CA VAL A 40 8.09 2.19 3.79
C VAL A 40 6.58 2.11 3.92
N VAL A 41 5.96 3.17 4.42
CA VAL A 41 4.50 3.30 4.46
C VAL A 41 4.10 4.56 3.72
N VAL A 42 3.19 4.42 2.76
CA VAL A 42 2.64 5.54 1.98
C VAL A 42 1.15 5.62 2.24
N GLU A 43 0.72 6.68 2.94
CA GLU A 43 -0.70 6.98 3.17
C GLU A 43 -1.29 7.73 1.97
N ASN A 44 -2.55 7.43 1.63
CA ASN A 44 -3.30 8.12 0.57
C ASN A 44 -2.57 8.18 -0.77
N LEU A 45 -2.11 7.04 -1.28
CA LEU A 45 -1.33 6.94 -2.51
C LEU A 45 -1.96 7.70 -3.69
N ASN A 46 -3.29 7.82 -3.70
CA ASN A 46 -4.04 8.54 -4.72
C ASN A 46 -3.72 10.05 -4.80
N GLU A 47 -3.20 10.65 -3.75
CA GLU A 47 -2.82 12.08 -3.74
C GLU A 47 -1.59 12.38 -4.61
N TYR A 48 -0.80 11.36 -4.94
CA TYR A 48 0.46 11.49 -5.70
C TYR A 48 0.34 11.12 -7.17
N LEU A 49 -0.85 10.70 -7.61
CA LEU A 49 -1.09 10.30 -8.99
C LEU A 49 -0.90 11.48 -9.96
N GLN A 50 -0.21 11.21 -11.08
CA GLN A 50 0.02 12.18 -12.15
C GLN A 50 0.77 13.46 -11.71
N GLY A 51 1.34 13.47 -10.53
CA GLY A 51 2.11 14.58 -9.99
C GLY A 51 3.62 14.32 -10.02
N PRO A 52 4.42 15.28 -9.51
CA PRO A 52 5.88 15.12 -9.45
C PRO A 52 6.36 13.91 -8.63
N ALA A 53 5.58 13.45 -7.65
CA ALA A 53 5.92 12.29 -6.83
C ALA A 53 5.56 10.94 -7.49
N ASP A 54 4.74 10.92 -8.54
CA ASP A 54 4.27 9.68 -9.19
C ASP A 54 5.46 8.81 -9.64
N LYS A 55 6.34 9.34 -10.51
CA LYS A 55 7.49 8.60 -11.00
C LYS A 55 8.47 8.19 -9.89
N PRO A 56 8.90 9.04 -8.96
CA PRO A 56 9.73 8.64 -7.83
C PRO A 56 9.12 7.52 -6.98
N LEU A 57 7.83 7.52 -6.74
CA LEU A 57 7.15 6.45 -6.01
C LEU A 57 7.08 5.15 -6.83
N VAL A 58 6.87 5.22 -8.15
CA VAL A 58 6.95 4.05 -9.04
C VAL A 58 8.35 3.43 -8.98
N ASP A 59 9.39 4.24 -9.05
CA ASP A 59 10.78 3.76 -9.00
C ASP A 59 11.09 3.12 -7.63
N LEU A 60 10.66 3.74 -6.54
CA LEU A 60 10.77 3.19 -5.19
C LEU A 60 10.07 1.83 -5.05
N ILE A 61 8.83 1.71 -5.54
CA ILE A 61 8.08 0.44 -5.48
C ILE A 61 8.81 -0.65 -6.26
N LYS A 62 9.36 -0.32 -7.44
CA LYS A 62 10.15 -1.26 -8.24
C LYS A 62 11.43 -1.71 -7.54
N ALA A 63 12.12 -0.80 -6.86
CA ALA A 63 13.31 -1.12 -6.06
C ALA A 63 12.96 -2.05 -4.89
N VAL A 64 11.90 -1.72 -4.12
CA VAL A 64 11.41 -2.57 -3.03
C VAL A 64 11.03 -3.97 -3.51
N LYS A 65 10.36 -4.10 -4.66
CA LYS A 65 9.95 -5.40 -5.23
C LYS A 65 11.13 -6.33 -5.55
N LYS A 66 12.31 -5.78 -5.82
CA LYS A 66 13.54 -6.52 -6.13
C LYS A 66 14.42 -6.79 -4.92
N SER A 67 14.03 -6.30 -3.75
CA SER A 67 14.80 -6.34 -2.52
C SER A 67 14.11 -7.16 -1.42
N SER A 68 14.75 -7.23 -0.25
CA SER A 68 14.16 -7.80 0.97
C SER A 68 13.33 -6.79 1.78
N HIS A 69 13.24 -5.56 1.33
CA HIS A 69 12.52 -4.46 1.99
C HIS A 69 11.00 -4.59 1.81
N THR A 70 10.23 -3.78 2.51
CA THR A 70 8.77 -3.85 2.50
C THR A 70 8.16 -2.48 2.24
N LEU A 71 7.14 -2.43 1.39
CA LEU A 71 6.32 -1.24 1.19
C LEU A 71 4.86 -1.58 1.45
N VAL A 72 4.20 -0.72 2.20
CA VAL A 72 2.75 -0.74 2.44
C VAL A 72 2.18 0.57 1.94
N ALA A 73 1.14 0.51 1.12
CA ALA A 73 0.44 1.70 0.65
C ALA A 73 -1.06 1.53 0.83
N ASP A 74 -1.73 2.61 1.18
CA ASP A 74 -3.18 2.65 1.24
C ASP A 74 -3.77 3.65 0.26
N ALA A 75 -5.00 3.44 -0.11
CA ALA A 75 -5.85 4.36 -0.86
C ALA A 75 -7.30 3.90 -0.78
N ASP A 76 -8.22 4.81 -1.06
CA ASP A 76 -9.63 4.46 -1.20
C ASP A 76 -9.84 3.48 -2.36
N THR A 77 -10.76 2.52 -2.20
CA THR A 77 -11.04 1.50 -3.21
C THR A 77 -11.42 2.09 -4.57
N ALA A 78 -12.14 3.20 -4.58
CA ALA A 78 -12.51 3.91 -5.81
C ALA A 78 -11.29 4.44 -6.60
N ALA A 79 -10.20 4.78 -5.91
CA ALA A 79 -8.97 5.25 -6.55
C ALA A 79 -8.24 4.15 -7.33
N TRP A 80 -8.43 2.89 -6.96
CA TRP A 80 -7.72 1.75 -7.57
C TRP A 80 -8.31 1.30 -8.93
N GLY A 81 -9.46 1.83 -9.34
CA GLY A 81 -10.13 1.48 -10.61
C GLY A 81 -9.29 1.82 -11.85
N PRO A 82 -8.84 3.07 -12.03
CA PRO A 82 -8.02 3.47 -13.17
C PRO A 82 -6.67 2.76 -13.22
N THR A 83 -6.15 2.59 -14.44
CA THR A 83 -4.85 1.91 -14.67
C THR A 83 -3.72 2.94 -14.71
N TRP A 84 -3.49 3.63 -13.60
CA TRP A 84 -2.34 4.51 -13.46
C TRP A 84 -1.07 3.69 -13.16
N PRO A 85 0.11 4.07 -13.69
CA PRO A 85 1.36 3.35 -13.49
C PRO A 85 1.68 3.07 -12.02
N LEU A 86 1.53 4.07 -11.16
CA LEU A 86 1.78 3.96 -9.73
C LEU A 86 0.88 2.90 -9.06
N LEU A 87 -0.42 2.94 -9.34
CA LEU A 87 -1.36 1.96 -8.79
C LEU A 87 -1.16 0.55 -9.39
N ALA A 88 -0.80 0.48 -10.67
CA ALA A 88 -0.51 -0.78 -11.33
C ALA A 88 0.70 -1.50 -10.69
N GLU A 89 1.74 -0.75 -10.34
CA GLU A 89 2.91 -1.31 -9.65
C GLU A 89 2.56 -1.88 -8.28
N VAL A 90 1.75 -1.19 -7.49
CA VAL A 90 1.30 -1.70 -6.18
C VAL A 90 0.41 -2.93 -6.36
N LYS A 91 -0.60 -2.86 -7.24
CA LYS A 91 -1.52 -3.98 -7.50
C LYS A 91 -0.81 -5.23 -8.02
N SER A 92 0.30 -5.08 -8.71
CA SER A 92 1.06 -6.21 -9.27
C SER A 92 1.58 -7.18 -8.21
N ALA A 93 1.72 -6.74 -6.95
CA ALA A 93 2.09 -7.60 -5.83
C ALA A 93 0.99 -8.64 -5.50
N ARG A 94 -0.25 -8.42 -5.91
CA ARG A 94 -1.42 -9.28 -5.63
C ARG A 94 -1.52 -9.68 -4.16
N ARG A 95 -1.14 -8.75 -3.30
CA ARG A 95 -1.17 -8.90 -1.85
C ARG A 95 -1.75 -7.64 -1.24
N GLY A 96 -2.70 -7.78 -0.36
CA GLY A 96 -3.30 -6.63 0.31
C GLY A 96 -4.37 -7.00 1.31
N LEU A 97 -4.78 -6.00 2.04
CA LEU A 97 -5.86 -6.07 3.00
C LEU A 97 -7.04 -5.26 2.44
N LEU A 98 -8.17 -5.92 2.26
CA LEU A 98 -9.42 -5.31 1.84
C LEU A 98 -10.36 -5.25 3.04
N LEU A 99 -10.65 -4.05 3.52
CA LEU A 99 -11.58 -3.83 4.63
C LEU A 99 -12.97 -3.56 4.08
N GLN A 100 -13.96 -4.30 4.57
CA GLN A 100 -15.36 -4.20 4.15
C GLN A 100 -15.56 -4.23 2.62
N PRO A 101 -14.85 -5.10 1.87
CA PRO A 101 -14.91 -5.08 0.41
C PRO A 101 -16.25 -5.56 -0.12
N ASP A 102 -16.59 -5.10 -1.31
CA ASP A 102 -17.59 -5.73 -2.17
C ASP A 102 -17.04 -7.02 -2.78
N ALA A 103 -17.95 -7.90 -3.20
CA ALA A 103 -17.57 -9.21 -3.75
C ALA A 103 -16.68 -9.13 -5.02
N SER A 104 -16.77 -8.03 -5.78
CA SER A 104 -15.99 -7.81 -6.99
C SER A 104 -14.60 -7.20 -6.75
N GLU A 105 -14.38 -6.54 -5.63
CA GLU A 105 -13.13 -5.79 -5.36
C GLU A 105 -11.92 -6.71 -5.26
N GLY A 106 -12.06 -7.89 -4.71
CA GLY A 106 -10.97 -8.87 -4.65
C GLY A 106 -10.43 -9.25 -6.04
N GLU A 107 -11.33 -9.50 -7.00
CA GLU A 107 -10.96 -9.82 -8.38
C GLU A 107 -10.36 -8.61 -9.10
N ILE A 108 -10.99 -7.45 -8.96
CA ILE A 108 -10.55 -6.21 -9.64
C ILE A 108 -9.18 -5.75 -9.12
N LEU A 109 -9.01 -5.74 -7.80
CA LEU A 109 -7.83 -5.15 -7.16
C LEU A 109 -6.68 -6.13 -7.00
N LEU A 110 -6.96 -7.38 -6.62
CA LEU A 110 -5.94 -8.36 -6.23
C LEU A 110 -6.00 -9.67 -7.03
N LYS A 111 -6.82 -9.71 -8.08
CA LYS A 111 -7.01 -10.90 -8.93
C LYS A 111 -7.35 -12.16 -8.13
N THR A 112 -8.22 -11.99 -7.14
CA THR A 112 -8.65 -13.07 -6.25
C THR A 112 -10.14 -12.94 -5.96
N GLY A 113 -10.92 -13.96 -6.32
CA GLY A 113 -12.35 -13.99 -6.01
C GLY A 113 -12.57 -14.09 -4.50
N LEU A 114 -13.40 -13.21 -3.96
CA LEU A 114 -13.82 -13.22 -2.56
C LEU A 114 -15.20 -13.88 -2.42
N PRO A 115 -15.50 -14.45 -1.25
CA PRO A 115 -16.83 -14.97 -0.97
C PRO A 115 -17.85 -13.84 -0.95
N ARG A 116 -19.07 -14.13 -1.37
CA ARG A 116 -20.19 -13.20 -1.19
C ARG A 116 -20.55 -13.18 0.28
N VAL A 117 -20.37 -12.02 0.91
CA VAL A 117 -20.73 -11.77 2.30
C VAL A 117 -21.66 -10.57 2.37
N GLN A 118 -22.55 -10.58 3.34
CA GLN A 118 -23.39 -9.41 3.59
C GLN A 118 -22.57 -8.33 4.31
N ARG A 119 -22.86 -7.06 4.05
CA ARG A 119 -22.15 -5.95 4.71
C ARG A 119 -22.26 -5.99 6.24
N SER A 120 -23.34 -6.53 6.77
CA SER A 120 -23.54 -6.76 8.21
C SER A 120 -22.53 -7.76 8.81
N GLU A 121 -21.97 -8.65 8.00
CA GLU A 121 -20.94 -9.62 8.42
C GLU A 121 -19.54 -9.02 8.45
N LEU A 122 -19.37 -7.80 7.91
CA LEU A 122 -18.11 -7.07 7.84
C LEU A 122 -18.20 -5.77 8.66
N PRO A 123 -18.25 -5.83 10.00
CA PRO A 123 -18.18 -4.64 10.84
C PRO A 123 -16.83 -3.92 10.63
N PRO A 124 -16.68 -2.65 11.11
CA PRO A 124 -15.44 -1.91 11.00
C PRO A 124 -14.20 -2.73 11.44
N GLY A 125 -13.14 -2.66 10.67
CA GLY A 125 -11.92 -3.43 10.87
C GLY A 125 -11.96 -4.88 10.37
N ARG A 126 -13.11 -5.38 9.92
CA ARG A 126 -13.22 -6.72 9.34
C ARG A 126 -13.05 -6.69 7.82
N GLY A 127 -12.37 -7.70 7.31
CA GLY A 127 -12.14 -7.83 5.88
C GLY A 127 -11.39 -9.10 5.54
N PHE A 128 -10.66 -9.05 4.43
CA PHE A 128 -9.89 -10.17 3.92
C PHE A 128 -8.45 -9.76 3.65
N PHE A 129 -7.51 -10.53 4.18
CA PHE A 129 -6.13 -10.47 3.73
C PHE A 129 -5.97 -11.41 2.55
N VAL A 130 -5.49 -10.89 1.44
CA VAL A 130 -5.30 -11.62 0.18
C VAL A 130 -3.81 -11.73 -0.11
N ALA A 131 -3.38 -12.92 -0.46
CA ALA A 131 -2.01 -13.17 -0.93
C ALA A 131 -1.98 -14.39 -1.85
N ARG A 132 -1.32 -14.25 -3.01
CA ARG A 132 -1.08 -15.34 -3.97
C ARG A 132 -2.35 -16.10 -4.38
N GLY A 133 -3.44 -15.38 -4.64
CA GLY A 133 -4.72 -15.96 -5.04
C GLY A 133 -5.51 -16.67 -3.93
N LYS A 134 -5.05 -16.55 -2.69
CA LYS A 134 -5.74 -17.06 -1.49
C LYS A 134 -6.14 -15.92 -0.59
N PHE A 135 -7.16 -16.14 0.21
CA PHE A 135 -7.60 -15.15 1.20
C PHE A 135 -7.85 -15.79 2.56
N VAL A 136 -7.73 -14.99 3.60
CA VAL A 136 -8.18 -15.30 4.96
C VAL A 136 -9.01 -14.14 5.49
N ARG A 137 -10.07 -14.46 6.23
CA ARG A 137 -10.87 -13.43 6.92
C ARG A 137 -10.08 -12.91 8.12
N VAL A 138 -10.03 -11.60 8.27
CA VAL A 138 -9.27 -10.93 9.33
C VAL A 138 -10.15 -9.92 10.07
N GLN A 139 -9.81 -9.66 11.32
CA GLN A 139 -10.36 -8.58 12.13
C GLN A 139 -9.20 -7.77 12.66
N LEU A 140 -9.11 -6.51 12.24
CA LEU A 140 -8.17 -5.56 12.82
C LEU A 140 -8.74 -5.03 14.16
N PRO A 141 -7.91 -4.86 15.18
CA PRO A 141 -8.32 -4.19 16.40
C PRO A 141 -8.65 -2.72 16.09
N LEU A 142 -9.74 -2.23 16.65
CA LEU A 142 -10.05 -0.81 16.61
C LEU A 142 -9.24 -0.13 17.71
N VAL A 143 -8.45 0.87 17.32
CA VAL A 143 -7.79 1.75 18.31
C VAL A 143 -8.86 2.71 18.82
N LEU A 144 -9.26 2.55 20.06
CA LEU A 144 -10.10 3.52 20.74
C LEU A 144 -9.25 4.77 20.99
N ARG A 145 -9.69 5.88 20.42
CA ARG A 145 -9.07 7.20 20.64
C ARG A 145 -9.68 7.85 21.87
#